data_93540d1014fd5ad6a4e2923de2487da2
#
_entry.id   93540d1014fd5ad6a4e2923de2487da2
#
_cell.length_a   1.000
_cell.length_b   1.000
_cell.length_c   1.000
_cell.angle_alpha   90.00
_cell.angle_beta   90.00
_cell.angle_gamma   90.00
#
_symmetry.space_group_name_H-M   'P 1'
#
loop_
_entity.id
_entity.type
_entity.pdbx_description
1 polymer ?
#
loop_
_entity_poly.entity_id
_entity_poly.type
_entity_poly.pdbx_seq_one_letter_code
_entity_poly.pdbx_strand_id
1 'polypeptide(L)'
;MGSDQDIDRPDEPNREPTEGESHSWAVEALRSDLRGRPRPEPAEPERQEGRIPQTRIGRSAKLGTAIGGQATRYAGTAAANVVRSDEKAQERLETRHIETALKMASTLGEMKGAAMKIGQMASFIDVDFLPPEYREIYQKQLSKLRTHAPAMPWERVRMVLEEEYDERPESVFASIEEEAFAAASIGQVHRATLHDGSKVAVKIQYPGVADALESDVANMGILLRLARALAPGLDAKAVASELRERVLEELDYEFEAQNQRTFARAYEGHPFIFVPKVHSRLSRRRVLVTDYVEGRRFDEVKELEQDERDIFGEIVFRFCFGSIYHLQHFNADTHPGNYLLMEDGRVAFLDFGMTKRLTTQQIQLEQRAMDAAGRDDPEGLREALHDLGFVADTSRVDAERLMEHVKMVGGWYLEDKQTEITPKLVMRMIEVTSDPRSDFFDLVRKESLPADELMGRRMETGLLAVLAQLRATANWHRIMREWVYADPPSTVLGEAEWRYFERRGIGQTPGLPSRV
;
A
#
# COMPACT_ATOMS: atom_id res chain seq x y z
N MET A 1 -69.50 -16.96 41.79
CA MET A 1 -69.45 -15.50 42.03
C MET A 1 -68.02 -15.11 42.06
N GLY A 2 -67.53 -14.34 41.09
CA GLY A 2 -66.19 -13.89 41.00
C GLY A 2 -65.68 -13.93 39.53
N SER A 3 -65.90 -12.84 38.85
CA SER A 3 -65.58 -12.62 37.43
C SER A 3 -64.09 -12.38 37.19
N ASP A 4 -63.52 -13.19 36.36
CA ASP A 4 -62.24 -12.91 35.70
C ASP A 4 -62.44 -11.78 34.70
N GLN A 5 -61.60 -10.75 34.81
CA GLN A 5 -61.41 -9.74 33.77
C GLN A 5 -60.03 -9.98 33.11
N ASP A 6 -60.12 -10.53 31.92
CA ASP A 6 -58.99 -10.54 30.94
C ASP A 6 -58.68 -9.09 30.56
N ILE A 7 -57.44 -8.69 30.79
CA ILE A 7 -56.88 -7.41 30.30
C ILE A 7 -56.21 -7.72 28.98
N ASP A 8 -56.90 -7.37 27.91
CA ASP A 8 -56.43 -7.31 26.53
C ASP A 8 -55.20 -6.39 26.45
N ARG A 9 -54.05 -6.90 26.04
CA ARG A 9 -52.88 -6.12 25.62
C ARG A 9 -52.99 -5.91 24.12
N PRO A 10 -52.99 -4.67 23.64
CA PRO A 10 -52.94 -4.44 22.20
C PRO A 10 -51.59 -4.88 21.62
N ASP A 11 -51.66 -5.67 20.54
CA ASP A 11 -50.55 -5.99 19.65
C ASP A 11 -49.85 -4.69 19.19
N GLU A 12 -48.60 -4.51 19.55
CA GLU A 12 -47.74 -3.52 18.92
C GLU A 12 -47.46 -3.97 17.47
N PRO A 13 -47.77 -3.12 16.48
CA PRO A 13 -47.44 -3.45 15.11
C PRO A 13 -45.91 -3.44 14.95
N ASN A 14 -45.41 -4.49 14.36
CA ASN A 14 -44.02 -4.64 13.84
C ASN A 14 -43.70 -3.39 13.04
N ARG A 15 -43.01 -2.42 13.63
CA ARG A 15 -42.51 -1.25 12.95
C ARG A 15 -41.30 -1.69 12.12
N GLU A 16 -41.43 -1.70 10.81
CA GLU A 16 -40.30 -1.69 9.92
C GLU A 16 -39.40 -0.49 10.28
N PRO A 17 -38.09 -0.67 10.45
CA PRO A 17 -37.19 0.42 10.78
C PRO A 17 -37.21 1.47 9.68
N THR A 18 -37.46 2.71 10.05
CA THR A 18 -37.46 3.86 9.15
C THR A 18 -36.06 4.02 8.51
N GLU A 19 -36.01 4.46 7.24
CA GLU A 19 -34.81 4.58 6.38
C GLU A 19 -33.61 5.34 6.98
N GLY A 20 -33.72 5.93 8.16
CA GLY A 20 -32.64 6.61 8.89
C GLY A 20 -31.91 5.75 9.94
N GLU A 21 -32.50 4.63 10.36
CA GLU A 21 -31.98 3.85 11.52
C GLU A 21 -31.04 2.69 11.15
N SER A 22 -31.06 2.23 9.90
CA SER A 22 -30.20 1.11 9.46
C SER A 22 -28.76 1.50 9.13
N HIS A 23 -28.38 2.77 9.28
CA HIS A 23 -27.07 3.30 8.86
C HIS A 23 -25.99 3.20 9.93
N SER A 24 -26.32 2.72 11.12
CA SER A 24 -25.61 3.23 12.28
C SER A 24 -24.92 2.19 13.13
N TRP A 25 -25.31 0.94 13.19
CA TRP A 25 -24.81 0.12 14.29
C TRP A 25 -23.31 -0.26 14.17
N ALA A 26 -22.79 -0.57 12.98
CA ALA A 26 -21.37 -0.90 12.82
C ALA A 26 -20.48 0.35 12.97
N VAL A 27 -20.92 1.46 12.36
CA VAL A 27 -20.29 2.77 12.55
C VAL A 27 -20.58 3.32 13.95
N GLU A 28 -21.72 2.97 14.54
CA GLU A 28 -22.13 3.37 15.89
C GLU A 28 -21.48 2.51 16.97
N ALA A 29 -21.16 1.25 16.71
CA ALA A 29 -20.30 0.43 17.55
C ALA A 29 -18.89 1.02 17.64
N LEU A 30 -18.29 1.43 16.51
CA LEU A 30 -17.04 2.19 16.50
C LEU A 30 -17.16 3.54 17.23
N ARG A 31 -18.31 4.23 17.14
CA ARG A 31 -18.57 5.51 17.82
C ARG A 31 -18.76 5.38 19.34
N SER A 32 -19.38 4.30 19.82
CA SER A 32 -19.73 4.18 21.25
C SER A 32 -18.51 3.97 22.14
N ASP A 33 -17.51 3.22 21.68
CA ASP A 33 -16.30 2.91 22.46
C ASP A 33 -15.22 4.00 22.38
N LEU A 34 -15.28 4.84 21.34
CA LEU A 34 -14.33 5.95 21.16
C LEU A 34 -14.56 7.11 22.16
N ARG A 35 -15.74 7.26 22.73
CA ARG A 35 -16.13 8.41 23.58
C ARG A 35 -15.63 8.38 25.02
N GLY A 36 -14.77 7.48 25.42
CA GLY A 36 -14.40 7.36 26.84
C GLY A 36 -12.94 7.13 27.19
N ARG A 37 -12.06 6.93 26.24
CA ARG A 37 -10.66 6.60 26.53
C ARG A 37 -9.73 7.84 26.41
N PRO A 38 -8.91 8.16 27.45
CA PRO A 38 -7.94 9.26 27.35
C PRO A 38 -6.87 8.92 26.30
N ARG A 39 -6.51 9.90 25.47
CA ARG A 39 -5.40 9.80 24.52
C ARG A 39 -4.08 9.62 25.27
N PRO A 40 -3.21 8.66 24.91
CA PRO A 40 -1.83 8.66 25.37
C PRO A 40 -1.08 9.87 24.80
N GLU A 41 -0.27 10.52 25.63
CA GLU A 41 0.60 11.61 25.17
C GLU A 41 1.60 11.09 24.14
N PRO A 42 1.86 11.82 23.04
CA PRO A 42 2.82 11.40 22.04
C PRO A 42 4.23 11.38 22.62
N ALA A 43 4.96 10.29 22.40
CA ALA A 43 6.35 10.17 22.79
C ALA A 43 7.20 11.22 22.04
N GLU A 44 8.00 11.99 22.77
CA GLU A 44 8.93 12.97 22.20
C GLU A 44 9.96 12.30 21.28
N PRO A 45 10.18 12.82 20.06
CA PRO A 45 11.19 12.27 19.16
C PRO A 45 12.61 12.69 19.62
N GLU A 46 13.51 11.71 19.74
CA GLU A 46 14.94 11.98 19.98
C GLU A 46 15.57 12.76 18.80
N ARG A 47 16.12 13.94 19.07
CA ARG A 47 16.76 14.83 18.08
C ARG A 47 18.15 14.31 17.70
N GLN A 48 18.36 13.98 16.44
CA GLN A 48 19.69 13.84 15.85
C GLN A 48 19.84 14.77 14.65
N GLU A 49 20.70 15.77 14.76
CA GLU A 49 21.07 16.64 13.63
C GLU A 49 21.98 15.90 12.64
N GLY A 50 21.54 15.75 11.41
CA GLY A 50 22.30 15.11 10.32
C GLY A 50 22.31 15.93 9.04
N ARG A 51 23.51 16.31 8.55
CA ARG A 51 23.69 16.96 7.24
C ARG A 51 23.55 15.98 6.10
N ILE A 52 22.71 16.32 5.12
CA ILE A 52 22.58 15.57 3.85
C ILE A 52 23.82 15.91 2.97
N PRO A 53 24.57 14.92 2.45
CA PRO A 53 25.66 15.20 1.49
C PRO A 53 25.09 15.76 0.19
N GLN A 54 25.48 16.99 -0.19
CA GLN A 54 24.92 17.72 -1.33
C GLN A 54 25.68 17.52 -2.65
N THR A 55 26.75 16.73 -2.70
CA THR A 55 27.57 16.61 -3.91
C THR A 55 27.36 15.28 -4.62
N ARG A 56 27.03 15.35 -5.92
CA ARG A 56 26.86 14.23 -6.85
C ARG A 56 28.07 13.26 -6.85
N ILE A 57 29.29 13.79 -6.79
CA ILE A 57 30.53 13.02 -6.82
C ILE A 57 30.72 12.16 -5.57
N GLY A 58 30.37 12.65 -4.38
CA GLY A 58 30.54 11.91 -3.12
C GLY A 58 29.62 10.70 -3.01
N ARG A 59 28.40 10.77 -3.57
CA ARG A 59 27.42 9.67 -3.57
C ARG A 59 27.76 8.61 -4.61
N SER A 60 28.11 9.02 -5.83
CA SER A 60 28.49 8.09 -6.90
C SER A 60 29.78 7.34 -6.55
N ALA A 61 30.75 7.96 -5.86
CA ALA A 61 31.95 7.31 -5.39
C ALA A 61 31.68 6.24 -4.31
N LYS A 62 30.81 6.52 -3.34
CA LYS A 62 30.41 5.53 -2.30
C LYS A 62 29.68 4.34 -2.91
N LEU A 63 28.75 4.58 -3.84
CA LEU A 63 28.02 3.53 -4.55
C LEU A 63 28.99 2.69 -5.43
N GLY A 64 29.87 3.34 -6.16
CA GLY A 64 30.87 2.69 -7.01
C GLY A 64 31.84 1.81 -6.24
N THR A 65 32.29 2.23 -5.06
CA THR A 65 33.18 1.43 -4.20
C THR A 65 32.44 0.26 -3.52
N ALA A 66 31.18 0.45 -3.12
CA ALA A 66 30.38 -0.63 -2.56
C ALA A 66 30.09 -1.73 -3.59
N ILE A 67 29.73 -1.34 -4.83
CA ILE A 67 29.40 -2.26 -5.92
C ILE A 67 30.66 -2.90 -6.52
N GLY A 68 31.70 -2.14 -6.77
CA GLY A 68 32.96 -2.66 -7.32
C GLY A 68 33.66 -3.66 -6.39
N GLY A 69 33.61 -3.41 -5.08
CA GLY A 69 34.09 -4.35 -4.06
C GLY A 69 33.30 -5.65 -3.99
N GLN A 70 32.01 -5.64 -4.31
CA GLN A 70 31.18 -6.85 -4.35
C GLN A 70 31.36 -7.63 -5.65
N ALA A 71 31.48 -6.97 -6.80
CA ALA A 71 31.73 -7.62 -8.09
C ALA A 71 33.02 -8.43 -8.07
N THR A 72 34.10 -7.88 -7.51
CA THR A 72 35.37 -8.60 -7.35
C THR A 72 35.26 -9.79 -6.38
N ARG A 73 34.49 -9.67 -5.32
CA ARG A 73 34.23 -10.77 -4.38
C ARG A 73 33.37 -11.88 -4.99
N TYR A 74 32.36 -11.53 -5.82
CA TYR A 74 31.58 -12.51 -6.58
C TYR A 74 32.45 -13.28 -7.59
N ALA A 75 33.28 -12.59 -8.36
CA ALA A 75 34.20 -13.22 -9.27
C ALA A 75 35.19 -14.17 -8.55
N GLY A 76 35.67 -13.77 -7.38
CA GLY A 76 36.52 -14.62 -6.53
C GLY A 76 35.80 -15.84 -5.96
N THR A 77 34.51 -15.71 -5.62
CA THR A 77 33.69 -16.84 -5.12
C THR A 77 33.34 -17.81 -6.25
N ALA A 78 33.00 -17.30 -7.44
CA ALA A 78 32.73 -18.13 -8.63
C ALA A 78 33.98 -18.91 -9.06
N ALA A 79 35.15 -18.27 -9.10
CA ALA A 79 36.40 -18.95 -9.40
C ALA A 79 36.77 -20.01 -8.35
N ALA A 80 36.49 -19.78 -7.07
CA ALA A 80 36.76 -20.73 -6.00
C ALA A 80 35.73 -21.89 -5.93
N ASN A 81 34.55 -21.72 -6.49
CA ASN A 81 33.49 -22.76 -6.51
C ASN A 81 33.75 -23.81 -7.62
N VAL A 82 34.57 -23.52 -8.61
CA VAL A 82 34.94 -24.50 -9.66
C VAL A 82 35.66 -25.74 -9.08
N VAL A 83 36.21 -25.66 -7.88
CA VAL A 83 37.04 -26.73 -7.23
C VAL A 83 36.32 -27.33 -6.00
N ARG A 84 35.07 -26.96 -5.73
CA ARG A 84 34.34 -27.38 -4.52
C ARG A 84 33.17 -28.31 -4.83
N SER A 85 32.76 -29.10 -3.82
CA SER A 85 31.51 -29.88 -3.90
C SER A 85 30.31 -28.95 -4.00
N ASP A 86 29.27 -29.33 -4.76
CA ASP A 86 28.09 -28.51 -5.07
C ASP A 86 27.41 -27.93 -3.83
N GLU A 87 27.33 -28.69 -2.74
CA GLU A 87 26.71 -28.27 -1.47
C GLU A 87 27.46 -27.11 -0.80
N LYS A 88 28.80 -27.16 -0.72
CA LYS A 88 29.64 -26.08 -0.16
C LYS A 88 29.78 -24.88 -1.09
N ALA A 89 29.58 -25.09 -2.39
CA ALA A 89 29.55 -24.03 -3.36
C ALA A 89 28.24 -23.21 -3.22
N GLN A 90 27.13 -23.89 -2.98
CA GLN A 90 25.80 -23.32 -2.82
C GLN A 90 25.69 -22.53 -1.50
N GLU A 91 26.12 -23.11 -0.37
CA GLU A 91 26.13 -22.46 0.95
C GLU A 91 26.96 -21.15 0.95
N ARG A 92 28.08 -21.12 0.26
CA ARG A 92 28.89 -19.90 0.12
C ARG A 92 28.31 -18.88 -0.85
N LEU A 93 27.63 -19.33 -1.88
CA LEU A 93 26.92 -18.43 -2.79
C LEU A 93 25.77 -17.75 -2.06
N GLU A 94 25.01 -18.49 -1.28
CA GLU A 94 23.95 -17.97 -0.40
C GLU A 94 24.49 -16.97 0.62
N THR A 95 25.56 -17.31 1.33
CA THR A 95 26.22 -16.37 2.27
C THR A 95 26.64 -15.07 1.57
N ARG A 96 27.13 -15.16 0.32
CA ARG A 96 27.51 -13.99 -0.47
C ARG A 96 26.33 -13.16 -0.94
N HIS A 97 25.22 -13.79 -1.32
CA HIS A 97 23.99 -13.08 -1.66
C HIS A 97 23.49 -12.25 -0.46
N ILE A 98 23.53 -12.85 0.72
CA ILE A 98 23.16 -12.22 1.99
C ILE A 98 24.07 -11.04 2.34
N GLU A 99 25.40 -11.24 2.35
CA GLU A 99 26.35 -10.14 2.62
C GLU A 99 26.17 -8.98 1.64
N THR A 100 25.87 -9.29 0.39
CA THR A 100 25.64 -8.28 -0.65
C THR A 100 24.34 -7.53 -0.41
N ALA A 101 23.26 -8.23 -0.08
CA ALA A 101 21.95 -7.64 0.24
C ALA A 101 22.03 -6.73 1.48
N LEU A 102 22.68 -7.19 2.56
CA LEU A 102 22.90 -6.40 3.77
C LEU A 102 23.75 -5.15 3.52
N LYS A 103 24.77 -5.25 2.69
CA LYS A 103 25.61 -4.11 2.35
C LYS A 103 24.91 -3.13 1.42
N MET A 104 24.06 -3.62 0.52
CA MET A 104 23.18 -2.78 -0.29
C MET A 104 22.18 -2.04 0.61
N ALA A 105 21.52 -2.73 1.53
CA ALA A 105 20.59 -2.12 2.47
C ALA A 105 21.28 -1.05 3.33
N SER A 106 22.48 -1.33 3.85
CA SER A 106 23.26 -0.36 4.61
C SER A 106 23.69 0.86 3.78
N THR A 107 24.11 0.63 2.53
CA THR A 107 24.51 1.73 1.62
C THR A 107 23.30 2.57 1.21
N LEU A 108 22.15 1.94 0.94
CA LEU A 108 20.89 2.63 0.72
C LEU A 108 20.49 3.44 1.97
N GLY A 109 20.74 2.91 3.16
CA GLY A 109 20.51 3.58 4.43
C GLY A 109 21.28 4.87 4.67
N GLU A 110 22.45 4.97 4.09
CA GLU A 110 23.26 6.18 4.16
C GLU A 110 22.84 7.27 3.13
N MET A 111 22.05 6.90 2.13
CA MET A 111 21.55 7.77 1.06
C MET A 111 20.18 8.37 1.46
N LYS A 112 20.18 9.34 2.37
CA LYS A 112 18.97 9.96 2.92
C LYS A 112 18.08 10.60 1.83
N GLY A 113 16.79 10.27 1.82
CA GLY A 113 15.76 10.84 0.94
C GLY A 113 15.37 9.91 -0.20
N ALA A 114 16.22 9.74 -1.22
CA ALA A 114 15.97 8.79 -2.31
C ALA A 114 16.06 7.33 -1.84
N ALA A 115 16.94 7.02 -0.90
CA ALA A 115 17.06 5.68 -0.35
C ALA A 115 15.86 5.23 0.46
N MET A 116 15.16 6.14 1.12
CA MET A 116 13.91 5.82 1.80
C MET A 116 12.86 5.40 0.78
N LYS A 117 12.78 6.11 -0.36
CA LYS A 117 11.85 5.79 -1.44
C LYS A 117 12.32 4.58 -2.26
N ILE A 118 13.60 4.49 -2.58
CA ILE A 118 14.19 3.29 -3.19
C ILE A 118 14.06 2.09 -2.25
N GLY A 119 14.15 2.27 -0.94
CA GLY A 119 13.87 1.23 0.06
C GLY A 119 12.39 0.87 0.13
N GLN A 120 11.48 1.83 0.02
CA GLN A 120 10.06 1.59 -0.17
C GLN A 120 9.78 0.94 -1.53
N MET A 121 10.49 1.35 -2.57
CA MET A 121 10.42 0.77 -3.91
C MET A 121 11.21 -0.54 -4.03
N ALA A 122 12.30 -0.74 -3.30
CA ALA A 122 13.01 -2.02 -3.19
C ALA A 122 12.21 -3.07 -2.39
N SER A 123 11.19 -2.65 -1.65
CA SER A 123 10.15 -3.58 -1.20
C SER A 123 9.26 -4.09 -2.36
N PHE A 124 9.38 -3.54 -3.57
CA PHE A 124 8.87 -4.15 -4.81
C PHE A 124 9.76 -5.27 -5.35
N ILE A 125 11.06 -5.18 -5.14
CA ILE A 125 11.97 -6.28 -5.37
C ILE A 125 11.82 -7.12 -4.10
N ASP A 126 11.00 -8.15 -4.20
CA ASP A 126 10.67 -9.08 -3.13
C ASP A 126 11.85 -9.29 -2.18
N VAL A 127 11.74 -8.75 -0.96
CA VAL A 127 12.67 -9.05 0.14
C VAL A 127 12.61 -10.55 0.47
N ASP A 128 11.66 -11.21 -0.14
CA ASP A 128 11.32 -12.61 -0.01
C ASP A 128 12.37 -13.55 -0.59
N PHE A 129 13.29 -13.04 -1.41
CA PHE A 129 14.50 -13.77 -1.81
C PHE A 129 15.53 -13.97 -0.67
N LEU A 130 15.33 -13.30 0.49
CA LEU A 130 16.22 -13.45 1.63
C LEU A 130 15.73 -14.57 2.56
N PRO A 131 16.62 -15.47 3.01
CA PRO A 131 16.30 -16.44 4.07
C PRO A 131 15.67 -15.77 5.29
N PRO A 132 14.73 -16.43 6.00
CA PRO A 132 13.94 -15.84 7.08
C PRO A 132 14.77 -15.15 8.17
N GLU A 133 15.92 -15.71 8.52
CA GLU A 133 16.86 -15.19 9.52
C GLU A 133 17.45 -13.81 9.17
N TYR A 134 17.46 -13.45 7.87
CA TYR A 134 18.00 -12.17 7.40
C TYR A 134 16.92 -11.13 7.10
N ARG A 135 15.66 -11.58 6.93
CA ARG A 135 14.51 -10.68 6.73
C ARG A 135 14.31 -9.75 7.91
N GLU A 136 14.41 -10.27 9.12
CA GLU A 136 14.28 -9.47 10.35
C GLU A 136 15.36 -8.40 10.45
N ILE A 137 16.61 -8.76 10.14
CA ILE A 137 17.74 -7.82 10.12
C ILE A 137 17.53 -6.76 9.02
N TYR A 138 17.08 -7.18 7.85
CA TYR A 138 16.81 -6.30 6.72
C TYR A 138 15.63 -5.37 7.01
N GLN A 139 14.51 -5.90 7.51
CA GLN A 139 13.35 -5.11 7.94
C GLN A 139 13.72 -4.13 9.05
N LYS A 140 14.53 -4.53 10.01
CA LYS A 140 15.04 -3.65 11.09
C LYS A 140 15.97 -2.55 10.55
N GLN A 141 16.74 -2.80 9.51
CA GLN A 141 17.51 -1.75 8.85
C GLN A 141 16.62 -0.84 8.00
N LEU A 142 15.66 -1.38 7.26
CA LEU A 142 14.68 -0.59 6.49
C LEU A 142 13.76 0.23 7.41
N SER A 143 13.35 -0.30 8.56
CA SER A 143 12.53 0.45 9.52
C SER A 143 13.30 1.64 10.12
N LYS A 144 14.59 1.48 10.39
CA LYS A 144 15.47 2.60 10.79
C LYS A 144 15.56 3.69 9.71
N LEU A 145 15.43 3.32 8.44
CA LEU A 145 15.42 4.28 7.32
C LEU A 145 14.11 5.07 7.25
N ARG A 146 13.01 4.45 7.68
CA ARG A 146 11.67 5.09 7.65
C ARG A 146 11.44 6.06 8.81
N THR A 147 12.04 5.81 9.97
CA THR A 147 11.74 6.55 11.21
C THR A 147 12.61 7.79 11.47
N HIS A 148 13.67 8.04 10.70
CA HIS A 148 14.69 9.01 11.11
C HIS A 148 15.19 9.94 9.98
N ALA A 149 14.31 10.40 9.09
CA ALA A 149 14.65 11.63 8.37
C ALA A 149 14.50 12.79 9.38
N PRO A 150 15.60 13.48 9.79
CA PRO A 150 15.46 14.61 10.69
C PRO A 150 14.58 15.65 10.01
N ALA A 151 13.62 16.20 10.75
CA ALA A 151 12.82 17.31 10.27
C ALA A 151 13.76 18.43 9.79
N MET A 152 13.45 19.00 8.65
CA MET A 152 14.23 20.12 8.12
C MET A 152 13.90 21.37 8.93
N PRO A 153 14.91 22.21 9.25
CA PRO A 153 14.68 23.47 9.93
C PRO A 153 13.66 24.34 9.21
N TRP A 154 12.81 25.01 9.99
CA TRP A 154 11.72 25.86 9.48
C TRP A 154 12.18 26.88 8.44
N GLU A 155 13.33 27.51 8.65
CA GLU A 155 13.87 28.51 7.73
C GLU A 155 14.04 27.98 6.29
N ARG A 156 14.37 26.69 6.16
CA ARG A 156 14.51 26.07 4.84
C ARG A 156 13.15 25.71 4.23
N VAL A 157 12.21 25.28 5.06
CA VAL A 157 10.83 25.00 4.63
C VAL A 157 10.15 26.29 4.20
N ARG A 158 10.34 27.36 4.98
CA ARG A 158 9.84 28.70 4.68
C ARG A 158 10.32 29.19 3.31
N MET A 159 11.60 28.98 2.98
CA MET A 159 12.12 29.33 1.64
C MET A 159 11.35 28.63 0.52
N VAL A 160 11.01 27.35 0.68
CA VAL A 160 10.20 26.64 -0.32
C VAL A 160 8.81 27.24 -0.46
N LEU A 161 8.16 27.61 0.66
CA LEU A 161 6.85 28.26 0.63
C LEU A 161 6.92 29.64 -0.05
N GLU A 162 7.92 30.45 0.27
CA GLU A 162 8.14 31.75 -0.35
C GLU A 162 8.42 31.64 -1.86
N GLU A 163 9.19 30.66 -2.29
CA GLU A 163 9.43 30.38 -3.71
C GLU A 163 8.17 29.90 -4.45
N GLU A 164 7.34 29.06 -3.84
CA GLU A 164 6.13 28.50 -4.48
C GLU A 164 4.96 29.48 -4.54
N TYR A 165 4.86 30.37 -3.55
CA TYR A 165 3.76 31.35 -3.48
C TYR A 165 4.14 32.74 -4.01
N ASP A 166 5.43 33.03 -4.17
CA ASP A 166 5.96 34.38 -4.45
C ASP A 166 5.52 35.41 -3.37
N GLU A 167 5.16 34.91 -2.18
CA GLU A 167 4.67 35.67 -1.04
C GLU A 167 5.16 35.03 0.27
N ARG A 168 5.06 35.78 1.37
CA ARG A 168 5.37 35.24 2.71
C ARG A 168 4.28 34.24 3.14
N PRO A 169 4.63 33.15 3.84
CA PRO A 169 3.64 32.19 4.32
C PRO A 169 2.51 32.81 5.16
N GLU A 170 2.79 33.89 5.90
CA GLU A 170 1.82 34.60 6.73
C GLU A 170 0.77 35.38 5.90
N SER A 171 1.02 35.64 4.62
CA SER A 171 0.02 36.18 3.68
C SER A 171 -0.94 35.11 3.17
N VAL A 172 -0.46 33.86 3.08
CA VAL A 172 -1.22 32.72 2.56
C VAL A 172 -2.03 32.03 3.65
N PHE A 173 -1.43 31.87 4.84
CA PHE A 173 -2.01 31.22 6.00
C PHE A 173 -2.20 32.22 7.13
N ALA A 174 -3.33 32.14 7.84
CA ALA A 174 -3.53 32.92 9.07
C ALA A 174 -2.53 32.49 10.15
N SER A 175 -2.18 31.21 10.19
CA SER A 175 -1.09 30.67 10.99
C SER A 175 -0.57 29.36 10.38
N ILE A 176 0.72 29.08 10.57
CA ILE A 176 1.36 27.80 10.23
C ILE A 176 2.32 27.42 11.35
N GLU A 177 2.23 26.17 11.82
CA GLU A 177 3.13 25.65 12.84
C GLU A 177 4.53 25.43 12.24
N GLU A 178 5.56 25.97 12.88
CA GLU A 178 6.96 25.82 12.42
C GLU A 178 7.47 24.39 12.62
N GLU A 179 6.94 23.68 13.61
CA GLU A 179 7.27 22.28 13.86
C GLU A 179 6.40 21.35 13.01
N ALA A 180 7.06 20.47 12.25
CA ALA A 180 6.36 19.47 11.47
C ALA A 180 5.74 18.41 12.39
N PHE A 181 4.46 18.12 12.22
CA PHE A 181 3.79 17.06 12.99
C PHE A 181 3.92 15.67 12.38
N ALA A 182 4.34 15.59 11.10
CA ALA A 182 4.58 14.32 10.41
C ALA A 182 5.70 14.46 9.36
N ALA A 183 6.39 13.35 9.12
CA ALA A 183 7.31 13.23 7.99
C ALA A 183 6.56 12.65 6.78
N ALA A 184 6.90 13.14 5.59
CA ALA A 184 6.52 12.55 4.32
C ALA A 184 7.76 11.90 3.67
N SER A 185 7.56 11.07 2.63
CA SER A 185 8.66 10.36 1.95
C SER A 185 9.77 11.29 1.47
N ILE A 186 9.42 12.43 0.89
CA ILE A 186 10.34 13.44 0.34
C ILE A 186 10.13 14.83 0.92
N GLY A 187 9.42 14.95 2.06
CA GLY A 187 9.04 16.22 2.67
C GLY A 187 8.60 16.07 4.11
N GLN A 188 7.93 17.08 4.59
CA GLN A 188 7.33 17.10 5.92
C GLN A 188 5.98 17.80 5.90
N VAL A 189 5.15 17.57 6.92
CA VAL A 189 3.78 18.05 6.98
C VAL A 189 3.61 18.97 8.20
N HIS A 190 3.08 20.17 7.96
CA HIS A 190 2.80 21.17 8.96
C HIS A 190 1.30 21.39 9.11
N ARG A 191 0.86 21.72 10.33
CA ARG A 191 -0.50 22.21 10.55
C ARG A 191 -0.56 23.70 10.23
N ALA A 192 -1.64 24.11 9.57
CA ALA A 192 -1.89 25.51 9.33
C ALA A 192 -3.39 25.82 9.49
N THR A 193 -3.70 27.09 9.67
CA THR A 193 -5.06 27.62 9.67
C THR A 193 -5.18 28.64 8.55
N LEU A 194 -6.20 28.51 7.73
CA LEU A 194 -6.51 29.47 6.67
C LEU A 194 -7.20 30.72 7.25
N HIS A 195 -7.26 31.80 6.47
CA HIS A 195 -7.90 33.04 6.90
C HIS A 195 -9.42 32.91 7.13
N ASP A 196 -10.06 31.86 6.60
CA ASP A 196 -11.46 31.52 6.88
C ASP A 196 -11.65 30.63 8.13
N GLY A 197 -10.56 30.32 8.84
CA GLY A 197 -10.54 29.49 10.03
C GLY A 197 -10.42 27.98 9.77
N SER A 198 -10.38 27.55 8.50
CA SER A 198 -10.23 26.13 8.14
C SER A 198 -8.86 25.61 8.56
N LYS A 199 -8.82 24.45 9.23
CA LYS A 199 -7.58 23.75 9.56
C LYS A 199 -7.12 22.93 8.38
N VAL A 200 -5.84 23.05 8.01
CA VAL A 200 -5.25 22.36 6.86
C VAL A 200 -3.93 21.68 7.23
N ALA A 201 -3.61 20.62 6.51
CA ALA A 201 -2.30 19.99 6.49
C ALA A 201 -1.54 20.49 5.25
N VAL A 202 -0.33 20.97 5.47
CA VAL A 202 0.56 21.52 4.44
C VAL A 202 1.75 20.58 4.29
N LYS A 203 1.76 19.78 3.24
CA LYS A 203 2.84 18.84 2.88
C LYS A 203 3.82 19.59 1.99
N ILE A 204 5.09 19.67 2.39
CA ILE A 204 6.12 20.52 1.76
C ILE A 204 7.33 19.66 1.46
N GLN A 205 7.81 19.70 0.20
CA GLN A 205 9.00 18.96 -0.22
C GLN A 205 10.28 19.54 0.37
N TYR A 206 11.24 18.67 0.64
CA TYR A 206 12.57 19.09 1.04
C TYR A 206 13.29 19.83 -0.10
N PRO A 207 13.90 20.99 0.15
CA PRO A 207 14.67 21.69 -0.86
C PRO A 207 15.83 20.83 -1.39
N GLY A 208 15.96 20.75 -2.72
CA GLY A 208 17.00 19.98 -3.40
C GLY A 208 16.73 18.48 -3.47
N VAL A 209 15.58 17.99 -3.03
CA VAL A 209 15.22 16.56 -3.12
C VAL A 209 15.08 16.11 -4.57
N ALA A 210 14.61 16.97 -5.48
CA ALA A 210 14.49 16.67 -6.91
C ALA A 210 15.84 16.32 -7.53
N ASP A 211 16.86 17.18 -7.36
CA ASP A 211 18.22 16.93 -7.89
C ASP A 211 18.83 15.65 -7.31
N ALA A 212 18.56 15.38 -6.04
CA ALA A 212 19.02 14.17 -5.37
C ALA A 212 18.38 12.92 -5.97
N LEU A 213 17.06 12.92 -6.17
CA LEU A 213 16.31 11.79 -6.75
C LEU A 213 16.65 11.55 -8.22
N GLU A 214 16.77 12.60 -9.04
CA GLU A 214 17.20 12.48 -10.44
C GLU A 214 18.59 11.85 -10.55
N SER A 215 19.52 12.26 -9.67
CA SER A 215 20.85 11.65 -9.60
C SER A 215 20.81 10.18 -9.20
N ASP A 216 19.95 9.83 -8.27
CA ASP A 216 19.81 8.46 -7.77
C ASP A 216 19.14 7.54 -8.80
N VAL A 217 18.14 8.06 -9.55
CA VAL A 217 17.53 7.37 -10.69
C VAL A 217 18.55 7.12 -11.81
N ALA A 218 19.43 8.07 -12.11
CA ALA A 218 20.49 7.87 -13.09
C ALA A 218 21.46 6.73 -12.70
N ASN A 219 21.67 6.52 -11.39
CA ASN A 219 22.49 5.44 -10.85
C ASN A 219 21.76 4.08 -10.76
N MET A 220 20.42 4.07 -10.84
CA MET A 220 19.59 2.87 -10.70
C MET A 220 19.86 1.83 -11.79
N GLY A 221 20.26 2.25 -12.99
CA GLY A 221 20.67 1.35 -14.06
C GLY A 221 21.83 0.40 -13.71
N ILE A 222 22.61 0.75 -12.70
CA ILE A 222 23.69 -0.12 -12.18
C ILE A 222 23.11 -1.18 -11.24
N LEU A 223 22.18 -0.77 -10.35
CA LEU A 223 21.48 -1.67 -9.43
C LEU A 223 20.63 -2.70 -10.16
N LEU A 224 19.94 -2.28 -11.23
CA LEU A 224 19.11 -3.17 -12.04
C LEU A 224 19.90 -4.17 -12.86
N ARG A 225 21.12 -3.82 -13.32
CA ARG A 225 22.03 -4.81 -13.94
C ARG A 225 22.46 -5.89 -12.95
N LEU A 226 22.62 -5.53 -11.68
CA LEU A 226 22.94 -6.47 -10.62
C LEU A 226 21.71 -7.32 -10.25
N ALA A 227 20.54 -6.70 -10.16
CA ALA A 227 19.26 -7.41 -9.92
C ALA A 227 18.96 -8.44 -11.02
N ARG A 228 19.23 -8.11 -12.30
CA ARG A 228 19.10 -9.06 -13.41
C ARG A 228 20.01 -10.29 -13.28
N ALA A 229 21.18 -10.13 -12.67
CA ALA A 229 22.05 -11.27 -12.40
C ALA A 229 21.49 -12.21 -11.32
N LEU A 230 20.66 -11.68 -10.41
CA LEU A 230 20.01 -12.43 -9.33
C LEU A 230 18.62 -12.96 -9.75
N ALA A 231 17.93 -12.27 -10.64
CA ALA A 231 16.61 -12.62 -11.17
C ALA A 231 16.60 -12.53 -12.71
N PRO A 232 17.02 -13.58 -13.42
CA PRO A 232 17.15 -13.56 -14.89
C PRO A 232 15.84 -13.31 -15.66
N GLY A 233 14.68 -13.60 -15.07
CA GLY A 233 13.34 -13.34 -15.63
C GLY A 233 12.88 -11.88 -15.52
N LEU A 234 13.61 -11.03 -14.80
CA LEU A 234 13.24 -9.63 -14.62
C LEU A 234 13.60 -8.80 -15.86
N ASP A 235 12.63 -8.13 -16.47
CA ASP A 235 12.91 -7.07 -17.44
C ASP A 235 13.43 -5.81 -16.74
N ALA A 236 14.72 -5.82 -16.49
CA ALA A 236 15.40 -4.72 -15.80
C ALA A 236 15.20 -3.36 -16.47
N LYS A 237 14.92 -3.30 -17.77
CA LYS A 237 14.69 -2.05 -18.50
C LYS A 237 13.28 -1.53 -18.27
N ALA A 238 12.28 -2.39 -18.34
CA ALA A 238 10.89 -2.03 -18.05
C ALA A 238 10.74 -1.59 -16.59
N VAL A 239 11.29 -2.34 -15.64
CA VAL A 239 11.32 -1.99 -14.22
C VAL A 239 12.05 -0.66 -13.98
N ALA A 240 13.19 -0.42 -14.64
CA ALA A 240 13.89 0.86 -14.52
C ALA A 240 13.07 2.04 -15.02
N SER A 241 12.34 1.85 -16.13
CA SER A 241 11.48 2.89 -16.71
C SER A 241 10.33 3.20 -15.76
N GLU A 242 9.64 2.18 -15.26
CA GLU A 242 8.53 2.33 -14.31
C GLU A 242 8.99 3.01 -13.01
N LEU A 243 10.09 2.55 -12.42
CA LEU A 243 10.64 3.17 -11.22
C LEU A 243 11.02 4.64 -11.43
N ARG A 244 11.59 4.96 -12.61
CA ARG A 244 11.93 6.35 -12.94
C ARG A 244 10.68 7.21 -13.06
N GLU A 245 9.65 6.72 -13.72
CA GLU A 245 8.40 7.43 -13.90
C GLU A 245 7.74 7.70 -12.55
N ARG A 246 7.69 6.69 -11.66
CA ARG A 246 7.13 6.86 -10.31
C ARG A 246 7.91 7.86 -9.45
N VAL A 247 9.24 7.84 -9.54
CA VAL A 247 10.06 8.84 -8.82
C VAL A 247 9.79 10.25 -9.33
N LEU A 248 9.57 10.43 -10.64
CA LEU A 248 9.26 11.74 -11.21
C LEU A 248 7.84 12.21 -10.82
N GLU A 249 6.86 11.30 -10.79
CA GLU A 249 5.51 11.60 -10.30
C GLU A 249 5.51 12.04 -8.84
N GLU A 250 6.31 11.40 -7.99
CA GLU A 250 6.43 11.78 -6.58
C GLU A 250 7.02 13.18 -6.36
N LEU A 251 7.82 13.66 -7.31
CA LEU A 251 8.36 15.02 -7.28
C LEU A 251 7.34 16.09 -7.66
N ASP A 252 6.13 15.71 -8.05
CA ASP A 252 5.09 16.62 -8.45
C ASP A 252 3.84 16.47 -7.57
N TYR A 253 3.72 17.30 -6.53
CA TYR A 253 2.55 17.30 -5.66
C TYR A 253 1.26 17.78 -6.36
N GLU A 254 1.33 18.38 -7.54
CA GLU A 254 0.13 18.66 -8.34
C GLU A 254 -0.46 17.35 -8.90
N PHE A 255 0.39 16.38 -9.24
CA PHE A 255 -0.06 15.05 -9.65
C PHE A 255 -0.75 14.32 -8.48
N GLU A 256 -0.14 14.30 -7.28
CA GLU A 256 -0.76 13.76 -6.07
C GLU A 256 -2.10 14.47 -5.76
N ALA A 257 -2.11 15.82 -5.86
CA ALA A 257 -3.32 16.61 -5.68
C ALA A 257 -4.43 16.24 -6.67
N GLN A 258 -4.10 15.98 -7.94
CA GLN A 258 -5.07 15.57 -8.95
C GLN A 258 -5.67 14.20 -8.64
N ASN A 259 -4.85 13.24 -8.23
CA ASN A 259 -5.30 11.92 -7.81
C ASN A 259 -6.20 12.03 -6.59
N GLN A 260 -5.75 12.72 -5.55
CA GLN A 260 -6.54 12.90 -4.32
C GLN A 260 -7.88 13.59 -4.60
N ARG A 261 -7.93 14.61 -5.48
CA ARG A 261 -9.21 15.22 -5.91
C ARG A 261 -10.16 14.23 -6.56
N THR A 262 -9.63 13.29 -7.34
CA THR A 262 -10.45 12.25 -7.98
C THR A 262 -11.10 11.36 -6.93
N PHE A 263 -10.31 10.87 -5.97
CA PHE A 263 -10.82 10.06 -4.86
C PHE A 263 -11.73 10.85 -3.93
N ALA A 264 -11.36 12.08 -3.57
CA ALA A 264 -12.18 12.93 -2.70
C ALA A 264 -13.59 13.19 -3.28
N ARG A 265 -13.68 13.39 -4.60
CA ARG A 265 -14.99 13.54 -5.29
C ARG A 265 -15.77 12.24 -5.31
N ALA A 266 -15.11 11.12 -5.57
CA ALA A 266 -15.76 9.82 -5.63
C ALA A 266 -16.32 9.40 -4.27
N TYR A 267 -15.60 9.66 -3.20
CA TYR A 267 -15.96 9.29 -1.83
C TYR A 267 -16.56 10.46 -1.01
N GLU A 268 -16.98 11.56 -1.64
CA GLU A 268 -17.61 12.67 -0.92
C GLU A 268 -18.95 12.25 -0.29
N GLY A 269 -19.03 12.29 1.04
CA GLY A 269 -20.21 11.83 1.79
C GLY A 269 -20.34 10.30 1.90
N HIS A 270 -19.27 9.56 1.62
CA HIS A 270 -19.27 8.10 1.81
C HIS A 270 -19.46 7.72 3.29
N PRO A 271 -20.22 6.65 3.59
CA PRO A 271 -20.60 6.32 4.97
C PRO A 271 -19.43 5.96 5.88
N PHE A 272 -18.33 5.40 5.36
CA PHE A 272 -17.20 4.92 6.15
C PHE A 272 -15.82 5.22 5.55
N ILE A 273 -15.71 5.76 4.33
CA ILE A 273 -14.45 6.20 3.72
C ILE A 273 -14.42 7.72 3.71
N PHE A 274 -13.29 8.30 4.09
CA PHE A 274 -13.04 9.74 4.01
C PHE A 274 -11.75 10.02 3.25
N VAL A 275 -11.79 10.96 2.32
CA VAL A 275 -10.61 11.47 1.62
C VAL A 275 -10.58 12.99 1.80
N PRO A 276 -9.51 13.54 2.39
CA PRO A 276 -9.40 14.98 2.63
C PRO A 276 -9.47 15.77 1.31
N LYS A 277 -10.18 16.89 1.33
CA LYS A 277 -10.26 17.77 0.15
C LYS A 277 -8.93 18.48 -0.06
N VAL A 278 -8.57 18.64 -1.34
CA VAL A 278 -7.38 19.40 -1.74
C VAL A 278 -7.75 20.86 -1.94
N HIS A 279 -7.02 21.75 -1.30
CA HIS A 279 -7.12 23.20 -1.52
C HIS A 279 -6.33 23.61 -2.77
N SER A 280 -6.92 23.42 -3.96
CA SER A 280 -6.26 23.54 -5.25
C SER A 280 -5.65 24.91 -5.52
N ARG A 281 -6.21 25.99 -4.93
CA ARG A 281 -5.67 27.36 -5.08
C ARG A 281 -4.38 27.56 -4.29
N LEU A 282 -4.15 26.72 -3.28
CA LEU A 282 -2.99 26.76 -2.40
C LEU A 282 -1.96 25.67 -2.70
N SER A 283 -2.37 24.61 -3.38
CA SER A 283 -1.45 23.55 -3.80
C SER A 283 -0.59 23.99 -4.97
N ARG A 284 0.67 23.58 -4.95
CA ARG A 284 1.72 23.89 -5.94
C ARG A 284 2.55 22.64 -6.18
N ARG A 285 3.49 22.71 -7.10
CA ARG A 285 4.37 21.59 -7.45
C ARG A 285 5.09 20.99 -6.25
N ARG A 286 5.54 21.81 -5.28
CA ARG A 286 6.28 21.36 -4.09
C ARG A 286 5.48 21.51 -2.80
N VAL A 287 4.21 21.94 -2.87
CA VAL A 287 3.36 22.17 -1.71
C VAL A 287 1.97 21.58 -1.97
N LEU A 288 1.54 20.63 -1.15
CA LEU A 288 0.19 20.09 -1.17
C LEU A 288 -0.57 20.54 0.09
N VAL A 289 -1.72 21.17 -0.11
CA VAL A 289 -2.59 21.66 0.97
C VAL A 289 -3.90 20.88 0.94
N THR A 290 -4.21 20.19 2.04
CA THR A 290 -5.43 19.39 2.19
C THR A 290 -6.13 19.73 3.50
N ASP A 291 -7.39 19.32 3.65
CA ASP A 291 -8.07 19.38 4.94
C ASP A 291 -7.24 18.63 6.00
N TYR A 292 -7.13 19.23 7.18
CA TYR A 292 -6.51 18.57 8.32
C TYR A 292 -7.48 17.56 8.93
N VAL A 293 -7.03 16.33 9.13
CA VAL A 293 -7.84 15.24 9.68
C VAL A 293 -7.30 14.83 11.05
N GLU A 294 -8.20 14.74 12.01
CA GLU A 294 -7.92 14.16 13.32
C GLU A 294 -8.46 12.73 13.39
N GLY A 295 -7.68 11.84 13.98
CA GLY A 295 -8.07 10.44 14.13
C GLY A 295 -7.02 9.62 14.86
N ARG A 296 -7.38 8.38 15.24
CA ARG A 296 -6.46 7.41 15.82
C ARG A 296 -5.55 6.86 14.73
N ARG A 297 -4.27 6.77 15.06
CA ARG A 297 -3.27 6.15 14.18
C ARG A 297 -3.40 4.63 14.20
N PHE A 298 -2.86 4.00 13.18
CA PHE A 298 -2.94 2.55 13.01
C PHE A 298 -2.43 1.75 14.23
N ASP A 299 -1.39 2.22 14.91
CA ASP A 299 -0.90 1.58 16.13
C ASP A 299 -1.94 1.60 17.27
N GLU A 300 -2.74 2.65 17.36
CA GLU A 300 -3.84 2.75 18.33
C GLU A 300 -5.02 1.86 17.90
N VAL A 301 -5.26 1.72 16.58
CA VAL A 301 -6.30 0.83 16.04
C VAL A 301 -6.00 -0.64 16.35
N LYS A 302 -4.73 -1.06 16.35
CA LYS A 302 -4.34 -2.44 16.71
C LYS A 302 -4.69 -2.84 18.14
N GLU A 303 -4.84 -1.85 19.03
CA GLU A 303 -5.19 -2.05 20.44
C GLU A 303 -6.72 -2.07 20.69
N LEU A 304 -7.53 -1.90 19.64
CA LEU A 304 -8.99 -1.98 19.74
C LEU A 304 -9.46 -3.44 19.87
N GLU A 305 -10.74 -3.61 20.21
CA GLU A 305 -11.38 -4.93 20.24
C GLU A 305 -11.40 -5.57 18.83
N GLN A 306 -11.54 -6.90 18.78
CA GLN A 306 -11.43 -7.64 17.52
C GLN A 306 -12.45 -7.16 16.48
N ASP A 307 -13.72 -6.96 16.89
CA ASP A 307 -14.78 -6.54 16.00
C ASP A 307 -14.50 -5.17 15.36
N GLU A 308 -13.91 -4.24 16.11
CA GLU A 308 -13.51 -2.93 15.60
C GLU A 308 -12.36 -3.04 14.61
N ARG A 309 -11.39 -3.93 14.87
CA ARG A 309 -10.28 -4.21 13.96
C ARG A 309 -10.75 -4.89 12.67
N ASP A 310 -11.74 -5.78 12.76
CA ASP A 310 -12.35 -6.45 11.62
C ASP A 310 -13.08 -5.44 10.72
N ILE A 311 -13.87 -4.52 11.32
CA ILE A 311 -14.54 -3.44 10.60
C ILE A 311 -13.52 -2.52 9.93
N PHE A 312 -12.48 -2.09 10.65
CA PHE A 312 -11.41 -1.27 10.06
C PHE A 312 -10.72 -1.99 8.90
N GLY A 313 -10.41 -3.27 9.07
CA GLY A 313 -9.82 -4.12 8.03
C GLY A 313 -10.71 -4.24 6.79
N GLU A 314 -12.01 -4.43 6.97
CA GLU A 314 -12.97 -4.46 5.86
C GLU A 314 -13.04 -3.10 5.14
N ILE A 315 -13.04 -1.98 5.86
CA ILE A 315 -13.02 -0.64 5.24
C ILE A 315 -11.78 -0.45 4.37
N VAL A 316 -10.60 -0.83 4.89
CA VAL A 316 -9.35 -0.74 4.10
C VAL A 316 -9.40 -1.66 2.89
N PHE A 317 -9.89 -2.89 3.03
CA PHE A 317 -10.08 -3.82 1.92
C PHE A 317 -11.02 -3.25 0.85
N ARG A 318 -12.18 -2.70 1.27
CA ARG A 318 -13.14 -2.07 0.36
C ARG A 318 -12.57 -0.84 -0.34
N PHE A 319 -11.78 -0.03 0.34
CA PHE A 319 -11.10 1.09 -0.30
C PHE A 319 -10.11 0.60 -1.37
N CYS A 320 -9.27 -0.39 -1.06
CA CYS A 320 -8.25 -0.88 -1.99
C CYS A 320 -8.86 -1.56 -3.22
N PHE A 321 -9.64 -2.62 -3.01
CA PHE A 321 -10.23 -3.37 -4.10
C PHE A 321 -11.47 -2.70 -4.71
N GLY A 322 -12.37 -2.15 -3.89
CA GLY A 322 -13.57 -1.48 -4.38
C GLY A 322 -13.27 -0.31 -5.32
N SER A 323 -12.18 0.43 -5.07
CA SER A 323 -11.72 1.50 -5.97
C SER A 323 -11.41 1.00 -7.39
N ILE A 324 -10.90 -0.23 -7.55
CA ILE A 324 -10.64 -0.84 -8.85
C ILE A 324 -11.96 -0.93 -9.64
N TYR A 325 -13.00 -1.47 -9.01
CA TYR A 325 -14.25 -1.79 -9.69
C TYR A 325 -15.16 -0.56 -9.87
N HIS A 326 -15.16 0.37 -8.90
CA HIS A 326 -15.99 1.57 -8.95
C HIS A 326 -15.33 2.73 -9.72
N LEU A 327 -14.02 2.90 -9.61
CA LEU A 327 -13.32 4.05 -10.15
C LEU A 327 -12.37 3.71 -11.30
N GLN A 328 -12.07 2.43 -11.53
CA GLN A 328 -11.00 1.97 -12.41
C GLN A 328 -9.67 2.66 -12.06
N HIS A 329 -9.51 2.96 -10.77
CA HIS A 329 -8.41 3.73 -10.24
C HIS A 329 -8.17 3.36 -8.79
N PHE A 330 -7.02 2.82 -8.45
CA PHE A 330 -6.71 2.38 -7.10
C PHE A 330 -5.44 3.05 -6.55
N ASN A 331 -5.34 3.07 -5.23
CA ASN A 331 -4.17 3.53 -4.51
C ASN A 331 -3.28 2.32 -4.17
N ALA A 332 -2.03 2.35 -4.63
CA ALA A 332 -1.06 1.29 -4.39
C ALA A 332 -0.22 1.50 -3.11
N ASP A 333 -0.37 2.66 -2.44
CA ASP A 333 0.34 2.92 -1.17
C ASP A 333 -0.53 2.57 0.04
N THR A 334 -0.53 1.29 0.37
CA THR A 334 -1.26 0.71 1.50
C THR A 334 -0.49 0.80 2.83
N HIS A 335 0.42 1.78 2.96
CA HIS A 335 1.18 1.95 4.19
C HIS A 335 0.27 2.35 5.36
N PRO A 336 0.36 1.67 6.54
CA PRO A 336 -0.51 1.94 7.69
C PRO A 336 -0.51 3.40 8.17
N GLY A 337 0.60 4.12 7.98
CA GLY A 337 0.72 5.55 8.32
C GLY A 337 -0.18 6.48 7.51
N ASN A 338 -0.77 5.98 6.42
CA ASN A 338 -1.68 6.72 5.55
C ASN A 338 -3.16 6.59 5.97
N TYR A 339 -3.45 5.91 7.09
CA TYR A 339 -4.80 5.66 7.57
C TYR A 339 -5.02 6.30 8.94
N LEU A 340 -6.18 6.92 9.13
CA LEU A 340 -6.64 7.41 10.42
C LEU A 340 -8.08 6.94 10.67
N LEU A 341 -8.34 6.36 11.84
CA LEU A 341 -9.70 6.12 12.30
C LEU A 341 -10.24 7.39 12.93
N MET A 342 -11.21 8.01 12.26
CA MET A 342 -11.84 9.24 12.69
C MET A 342 -12.80 9.00 13.87
N GLU A 343 -13.13 10.04 14.60
CA GLU A 343 -14.02 9.98 15.76
C GLU A 343 -15.47 9.57 15.39
N ASP A 344 -15.87 9.83 14.14
CA ASP A 344 -17.18 9.43 13.60
C ASP A 344 -17.20 8.01 13.02
N GLY A 345 -16.11 7.24 13.17
CA GLY A 345 -15.98 5.85 12.72
C GLY A 345 -15.57 5.67 11.26
N ARG A 346 -15.42 6.75 10.51
CA ARG A 346 -14.87 6.67 9.14
C ARG A 346 -13.36 6.46 9.18
N VAL A 347 -12.83 5.82 8.14
CA VAL A 347 -11.39 5.73 7.91
C VAL A 347 -10.98 6.79 6.89
N ALA A 348 -10.04 7.65 7.28
CA ALA A 348 -9.44 8.63 6.40
C ALA A 348 -8.21 8.04 5.70
N PHE A 349 -8.11 8.29 4.38
CA PHE A 349 -6.99 7.92 3.51
C PHE A 349 -6.27 9.18 3.08
N LEU A 350 -4.94 9.28 3.35
CA LEU A 350 -4.23 10.56 3.37
C LEU A 350 -3.25 10.76 2.22
N ASP A 351 -2.66 9.70 1.66
CA ASP A 351 -1.62 9.78 0.62
C ASP A 351 -2.11 9.19 -0.71
N PHE A 352 -1.95 9.94 -1.80
CA PHE A 352 -2.37 9.57 -3.15
C PHE A 352 -1.24 9.76 -4.18
N GLY A 353 -0.01 9.79 -3.72
CA GLY A 353 1.18 9.89 -4.56
C GLY A 353 1.42 8.66 -5.43
N MET A 354 0.80 7.53 -5.09
CA MET A 354 1.04 6.26 -5.77
C MET A 354 -0.28 5.60 -6.18
N THR A 355 -0.82 6.04 -7.30
CA THR A 355 -2.09 5.51 -7.82
C THR A 355 -1.92 4.93 -9.23
N LYS A 356 -2.81 4.03 -9.62
CA LYS A 356 -2.84 3.42 -10.96
C LYS A 356 -4.26 3.41 -11.50
N ARG A 357 -4.40 3.82 -12.76
CA ARG A 357 -5.65 3.64 -13.52
C ARG A 357 -5.60 2.35 -14.31
N LEU A 358 -6.71 1.65 -14.33
CA LEU A 358 -6.91 0.45 -15.11
C LEU A 358 -7.92 0.70 -16.23
N THR A 359 -7.74 -0.02 -17.32
CA THR A 359 -8.76 -0.07 -18.37
C THR A 359 -9.85 -1.09 -17.99
N THR A 360 -11.04 -0.91 -18.52
CA THR A 360 -12.12 -1.89 -18.37
C THR A 360 -11.67 -3.29 -18.82
N GLN A 361 -10.86 -3.37 -19.88
CA GLN A 361 -10.35 -4.64 -20.37
C GLN A 361 -9.44 -5.35 -19.36
N GLN A 362 -8.53 -4.62 -18.70
CA GLN A 362 -7.67 -5.20 -17.66
C GLN A 362 -8.51 -5.76 -16.51
N ILE A 363 -9.48 -5.00 -16.01
CA ILE A 363 -10.37 -5.45 -14.93
C ILE A 363 -11.16 -6.70 -15.36
N GLN A 364 -11.66 -6.74 -16.58
CA GLN A 364 -12.38 -7.92 -17.10
C GLN A 364 -11.47 -9.16 -17.23
N LEU A 365 -10.20 -8.98 -17.57
CA LEU A 365 -9.23 -10.09 -17.60
C LEU A 365 -8.94 -10.61 -16.18
N GLU A 366 -8.79 -9.72 -15.18
CA GLU A 366 -8.66 -10.11 -13.78
C GLU A 366 -9.91 -10.87 -13.30
N GLN A 367 -11.11 -10.36 -13.61
CA GLN A 367 -12.37 -11.04 -13.29
C GLN A 367 -12.43 -12.44 -13.90
N ARG A 368 -11.98 -12.61 -15.15
CA ARG A 368 -11.89 -13.94 -15.82
C ARG A 368 -10.92 -14.87 -15.10
N ALA A 369 -9.76 -14.38 -14.68
CA ALA A 369 -8.80 -15.18 -13.93
C ALA A 369 -9.36 -15.64 -12.59
N MET A 370 -10.03 -14.72 -11.86
CA MET A 370 -10.69 -15.04 -10.60
C MET A 370 -11.85 -16.04 -10.78
N ASP A 371 -12.66 -15.90 -11.84
CA ASP A 371 -13.74 -16.82 -12.17
C ASP A 371 -13.19 -18.23 -12.49
N ALA A 372 -12.13 -18.31 -13.29
CA ALA A 372 -11.50 -19.59 -13.62
C ALA A 372 -10.92 -20.27 -12.36
N ALA A 373 -10.25 -19.49 -11.49
CA ALA A 373 -9.73 -19.99 -10.22
C ALA A 373 -10.85 -20.48 -9.29
N GLY A 374 -11.95 -19.72 -9.19
CA GLY A 374 -13.12 -20.06 -8.37
C GLY A 374 -13.89 -21.29 -8.87
N ARG A 375 -13.82 -21.59 -10.17
CA ARG A 375 -14.47 -22.77 -10.78
C ARG A 375 -13.57 -24.00 -10.88
N ASP A 376 -12.36 -23.90 -10.39
CA ASP A 376 -11.37 -24.98 -10.55
C ASP A 376 -11.12 -25.32 -12.03
N ASP A 377 -10.96 -24.29 -12.87
CA ASP A 377 -10.68 -24.37 -14.30
C ASP A 377 -9.20 -24.00 -14.57
N PRO A 378 -8.26 -24.97 -14.52
CA PRO A 378 -6.84 -24.71 -14.66
C PRO A 378 -6.47 -24.14 -16.03
N GLU A 379 -7.09 -24.62 -17.10
CA GLU A 379 -6.81 -24.16 -18.47
C GLU A 379 -7.32 -22.73 -18.67
N GLY A 380 -8.56 -22.45 -18.24
CA GLY A 380 -9.12 -21.09 -18.29
C GLY A 380 -8.30 -20.08 -17.45
N LEU A 381 -7.78 -20.50 -16.29
CA LEU A 381 -6.90 -19.68 -15.48
C LEU A 381 -5.57 -19.38 -16.20
N ARG A 382 -4.94 -20.40 -16.79
CA ARG A 382 -3.68 -20.27 -17.53
C ARG A 382 -3.83 -19.33 -18.72
N GLU A 383 -4.94 -19.43 -19.46
CA GLU A 383 -5.25 -18.53 -20.58
C GLU A 383 -5.49 -17.09 -20.09
N ALA A 384 -6.27 -16.88 -19.03
CA ALA A 384 -6.53 -15.55 -18.47
C ALA A 384 -5.25 -14.89 -17.96
N LEU A 385 -4.37 -15.65 -17.28
CA LEU A 385 -3.07 -15.14 -16.82
C LEU A 385 -2.08 -14.89 -17.97
N HIS A 386 -2.22 -15.61 -19.09
CA HIS A 386 -1.49 -15.31 -20.32
C HIS A 386 -1.95 -13.99 -20.94
N ASP A 387 -3.26 -13.77 -21.04
CA ASP A 387 -3.84 -12.53 -21.57
C ASP A 387 -3.47 -11.31 -20.69
N LEU A 388 -3.32 -11.49 -19.38
CA LEU A 388 -2.81 -10.50 -18.45
C LEU A 388 -1.28 -10.30 -18.54
N GLY A 389 -0.56 -11.19 -19.24
CA GLY A 389 0.88 -11.12 -19.42
C GLY A 389 1.70 -11.78 -18.31
N PHE A 390 1.08 -12.42 -17.31
CA PHE A 390 1.80 -13.16 -16.26
C PHE A 390 2.43 -14.45 -16.77
N VAL A 391 1.83 -15.09 -17.78
CA VAL A 391 2.33 -16.29 -18.41
C VAL A 391 2.76 -15.97 -19.84
N ALA A 392 4.08 -15.88 -20.07
CA ALA A 392 4.61 -15.52 -21.40
C ALA A 392 4.43 -16.65 -22.44
N ASP A 393 4.52 -17.91 -22.02
CA ASP A 393 4.43 -19.10 -22.87
C ASP A 393 3.62 -20.19 -22.17
N THR A 394 2.36 -20.35 -22.56
CA THR A 394 1.43 -21.32 -21.97
C THR A 394 1.92 -22.76 -22.11
N SER A 395 2.73 -23.08 -23.13
CA SER A 395 3.25 -24.44 -23.35
C SER A 395 4.28 -24.89 -22.29
N ARG A 396 4.83 -23.95 -21.55
CA ARG A 396 5.85 -24.20 -20.52
C ARG A 396 5.32 -24.22 -19.11
N VAL A 397 4.06 -23.83 -18.92
CA VAL A 397 3.41 -23.70 -17.61
C VAL A 397 2.34 -24.77 -17.51
N ASP A 398 2.49 -25.67 -16.55
CA ASP A 398 1.49 -26.66 -16.21
C ASP A 398 0.27 -26.01 -15.55
N ALA A 399 -0.91 -26.22 -16.12
CA ALA A 399 -2.13 -25.53 -15.69
C ALA A 399 -2.60 -25.95 -14.30
N GLU A 400 -2.49 -27.25 -13.97
CA GLU A 400 -2.88 -27.77 -12.65
C GLU A 400 -1.97 -27.22 -11.55
N ARG A 401 -0.66 -27.21 -11.77
CA ARG A 401 0.29 -26.62 -10.81
C ARG A 401 0.11 -25.12 -10.67
N LEU A 402 -0.23 -24.41 -11.76
CA LEU A 402 -0.55 -23.00 -11.72
C LEU A 402 -1.81 -22.74 -10.86
N MET A 403 -2.84 -23.57 -11.02
CA MET A 403 -4.04 -23.51 -10.21
C MET A 403 -3.75 -23.75 -8.72
N GLU A 404 -2.95 -24.78 -8.41
CA GLU A 404 -2.52 -25.06 -7.03
C GLU A 404 -1.77 -23.87 -6.42
N HIS A 405 -0.87 -23.23 -7.18
CA HIS A 405 -0.15 -22.05 -6.75
C HIS A 405 -1.09 -20.88 -6.47
N VAL A 406 -1.98 -20.55 -7.42
CA VAL A 406 -2.93 -19.45 -7.28
C VAL A 406 -3.87 -19.68 -6.09
N LYS A 407 -4.36 -20.90 -5.87
CA LYS A 407 -5.17 -21.26 -4.69
C LYS A 407 -4.38 -21.12 -3.38
N MET A 408 -3.10 -21.43 -3.39
CA MET A 408 -2.28 -21.30 -2.18
C MET A 408 -2.02 -19.84 -1.80
N VAL A 409 -1.82 -18.97 -2.79
CA VAL A 409 -1.57 -17.53 -2.57
C VAL A 409 -2.87 -16.75 -2.41
N GLY A 410 -3.88 -17.04 -3.26
CA GLY A 410 -5.15 -16.31 -3.32
C GLY A 410 -6.30 -16.95 -2.54
N GLY A 411 -6.10 -18.12 -1.92
CA GLY A 411 -7.17 -18.89 -1.26
C GLY A 411 -7.93 -18.12 -0.16
N TRP A 412 -7.33 -17.10 0.40
CA TRP A 412 -7.95 -16.26 1.42
C TRP A 412 -9.16 -15.46 0.91
N TYR A 413 -9.24 -15.17 -0.40
CA TYR A 413 -10.39 -14.54 -1.06
C TYR A 413 -11.02 -15.40 -2.17
N LEU A 414 -10.44 -16.57 -2.48
CA LEU A 414 -11.01 -17.50 -3.45
C LEU A 414 -11.94 -18.54 -2.80
N GLU A 415 -11.81 -18.81 -1.51
CA GLU A 415 -12.58 -19.82 -0.80
C GLU A 415 -13.71 -19.17 0.03
N ASP A 416 -14.96 -19.67 -0.11
CA ASP A 416 -16.12 -19.19 0.67
C ASP A 416 -16.04 -19.64 2.12
N LYS A 417 -15.24 -18.90 2.91
CA LYS A 417 -15.08 -19.12 4.35
C LYS A 417 -14.69 -17.85 5.08
N GLN A 418 -14.98 -17.79 6.38
CA GLN A 418 -14.41 -16.81 7.29
C GLN A 418 -12.90 -17.06 7.39
N THR A 419 -12.09 -16.04 7.11
CA THR A 419 -10.63 -16.16 7.12
C THR A 419 -10.03 -15.03 7.95
N GLU A 420 -9.36 -15.39 9.05
CA GLU A 420 -8.50 -14.48 9.79
C GLU A 420 -7.17 -14.35 9.04
N ILE A 421 -6.82 -13.13 8.65
CA ILE A 421 -5.51 -12.85 8.03
C ILE A 421 -4.47 -12.73 9.14
N THR A 422 -3.65 -13.75 9.30
CA THR A 422 -2.59 -13.78 10.31
C THR A 422 -1.22 -13.52 9.70
N PRO A 423 -0.24 -13.01 10.48
CA PRO A 423 1.16 -12.92 10.02
C PRO A 423 1.71 -14.27 9.53
N LYS A 424 1.30 -15.38 10.17
CA LYS A 424 1.71 -16.73 9.76
C LYS A 424 1.15 -17.12 8.39
N LEU A 425 -0.10 -16.75 8.09
CA LEU A 425 -0.72 -16.99 6.78
C LEU A 425 0.05 -16.24 5.69
N VAL A 426 0.32 -14.95 5.91
CA VAL A 426 1.06 -14.11 4.96
C VAL A 426 2.49 -14.64 4.76
N MET A 427 3.19 -15.00 5.84
CA MET A 427 4.53 -15.60 5.73
C MET A 427 4.53 -16.89 4.90
N ARG A 428 3.51 -17.75 5.07
CA ARG A 428 3.39 -18.97 4.25
C ARG A 428 3.20 -18.68 2.77
N MET A 429 2.38 -17.68 2.43
CA MET A 429 2.19 -17.25 1.03
C MET A 429 3.51 -16.77 0.43
N ILE A 430 4.28 -15.99 1.20
CA ILE A 430 5.60 -15.50 0.82
C ILE A 430 6.58 -16.66 0.61
N GLU A 431 6.67 -17.61 1.55
CA GLU A 431 7.55 -18.77 1.47
C GLU A 431 7.28 -19.60 0.21
N VAL A 432 6.03 -19.83 -0.10
CA VAL A 432 5.62 -20.58 -1.30
C VAL A 432 6.09 -19.92 -2.58
N THR A 433 6.06 -18.58 -2.64
CA THR A 433 6.41 -17.81 -3.82
C THR A 433 7.93 -17.61 -3.97
N SER A 434 8.67 -17.55 -2.88
CA SER A 434 10.06 -17.06 -2.88
C SER A 434 11.12 -18.05 -2.41
N ASP A 435 10.75 -19.18 -1.75
CA ASP A 435 11.73 -20.20 -1.35
C ASP A 435 12.17 -21.02 -2.56
N PRO A 436 13.48 -21.07 -2.89
CA PRO A 436 14.00 -21.91 -3.97
C PRO A 436 13.71 -23.41 -3.80
N ARG A 437 13.35 -23.85 -2.60
CA ARG A 437 12.97 -25.22 -2.28
C ARG A 437 11.46 -25.47 -2.39
N SER A 438 10.69 -24.41 -2.67
CA SER A 438 9.25 -24.53 -2.92
C SER A 438 9.00 -25.31 -4.21
N ASP A 439 8.00 -26.17 -4.18
CA ASP A 439 7.54 -26.90 -5.37
C ASP A 439 7.07 -25.96 -6.50
N PHE A 440 6.78 -24.71 -6.19
CA PHE A 440 6.31 -23.70 -7.15
C PHE A 440 7.41 -22.74 -7.62
N PHE A 441 8.63 -22.81 -7.11
CA PHE A 441 9.69 -21.87 -7.46
C PHE A 441 10.01 -21.86 -8.97
N ASP A 442 10.03 -23.03 -9.59
CA ASP A 442 10.24 -23.16 -11.05
C ASP A 442 9.09 -22.55 -11.86
N LEU A 443 7.87 -22.60 -11.33
CA LEU A 443 6.69 -21.99 -11.93
C LEU A 443 6.81 -20.46 -11.86
N VAL A 444 7.05 -19.91 -10.67
CA VAL A 444 7.21 -18.47 -10.43
C VAL A 444 8.34 -17.88 -11.29
N ARG A 445 9.43 -18.61 -11.51
CA ARG A 445 10.51 -18.18 -12.42
C ARG A 445 10.12 -18.16 -13.90
N LYS A 446 9.08 -18.87 -14.30
CA LYS A 446 8.54 -18.85 -15.67
C LYS A 446 7.45 -17.80 -15.83
N GLU A 447 6.91 -17.31 -14.73
CA GLU A 447 6.00 -16.17 -14.75
C GLU A 447 6.78 -14.90 -15.14
N SER A 448 6.15 -14.06 -15.90
CA SER A 448 6.59 -12.68 -16.11
C SER A 448 5.76 -11.80 -15.20
N LEU A 449 6.38 -10.78 -14.60
CA LEU A 449 5.63 -9.76 -13.90
C LEU A 449 5.53 -8.53 -14.82
N PRO A 450 4.37 -8.31 -15.46
CA PRO A 450 4.18 -7.14 -16.30
C PRO A 450 4.40 -5.87 -15.48
N ALA A 451 5.08 -4.87 -16.04
CA ALA A 451 5.31 -3.61 -15.35
C ALA A 451 3.98 -2.95 -14.91
N ASP A 452 2.94 -3.15 -15.70
CA ASP A 452 1.60 -2.63 -15.39
C ASP A 452 0.96 -3.29 -14.16
N GLU A 453 1.32 -4.52 -13.83
CA GLU A 453 0.75 -5.28 -12.70
C GLU A 453 1.55 -5.09 -11.39
N LEU A 454 2.73 -4.49 -11.46
CA LEU A 454 3.57 -4.23 -10.26
C LEU A 454 2.81 -3.47 -9.17
N MET A 455 1.98 -2.50 -9.57
CA MET A 455 1.22 -1.68 -8.62
C MET A 455 0.08 -2.45 -7.95
N GLY A 456 -0.60 -3.34 -8.68
CA GLY A 456 -1.62 -4.23 -8.14
C GLY A 456 -1.04 -5.18 -7.09
N ARG A 457 0.08 -5.84 -7.43
CA ARG A 457 0.80 -6.71 -6.50
C ARG A 457 1.27 -5.98 -5.23
N ARG A 458 1.75 -4.74 -5.39
CA ARG A 458 2.11 -3.92 -4.23
C ARG A 458 0.92 -3.63 -3.34
N MET A 459 -0.19 -3.19 -3.94
CA MET A 459 -1.42 -2.91 -3.19
C MET A 459 -1.85 -4.15 -2.40
N GLU A 460 -1.92 -5.30 -3.05
CA GLU A 460 -2.35 -6.57 -2.44
C GLU A 460 -1.41 -7.00 -1.30
N THR A 461 -0.10 -7.00 -1.54
CA THR A 461 0.89 -7.38 -0.51
C THR A 461 0.86 -6.45 0.69
N GLY A 462 0.78 -5.14 0.45
CA GLY A 462 0.69 -4.16 1.53
C GLY A 462 -0.63 -4.23 2.28
N LEU A 463 -1.75 -4.47 1.58
CA LEU A 463 -3.05 -4.71 2.21
C LEU A 463 -3.01 -5.96 3.10
N LEU A 464 -2.48 -7.07 2.60
CA LEU A 464 -2.29 -8.29 3.41
C LEU A 464 -1.47 -8.03 4.68
N ALA A 465 -0.42 -7.22 4.58
CA ALA A 465 0.39 -6.85 5.73
C ALA A 465 -0.39 -6.00 6.76
N VAL A 466 -1.29 -5.12 6.30
CA VAL A 466 -2.20 -4.35 7.15
C VAL A 466 -3.21 -5.27 7.83
N LEU A 467 -3.91 -6.10 7.06
CA LEU A 467 -4.91 -7.04 7.57
C LEU A 467 -4.30 -8.03 8.57
N ALA A 468 -3.07 -8.50 8.32
CA ALA A 468 -2.35 -9.40 9.20
C ALA A 468 -1.97 -8.76 10.54
N GLN A 469 -1.58 -7.49 10.55
CA GLN A 469 -1.29 -6.75 11.78
C GLN A 469 -2.55 -6.51 12.62
N LEU A 470 -3.70 -6.32 11.99
CA LEU A 470 -5.01 -6.22 12.64
C LEU A 470 -5.55 -7.58 13.07
N ARG A 471 -5.04 -8.67 12.49
CA ARG A 471 -5.64 -10.01 12.53
C ARG A 471 -7.09 -9.99 12.07
N ALA A 472 -7.36 -9.19 11.04
CA ALA A 472 -8.71 -8.95 10.56
C ALA A 472 -9.36 -10.22 10.02
N THR A 473 -10.63 -10.41 10.36
CA THR A 473 -11.41 -11.61 10.02
C THR A 473 -12.66 -11.20 9.26
N ALA A 474 -12.82 -11.75 8.05
CA ALA A 474 -14.03 -11.59 7.26
C ALA A 474 -14.21 -12.76 6.28
N ASN A 475 -15.34 -12.84 5.64
CA ASN A 475 -15.48 -13.66 4.44
C ASN A 475 -15.08 -12.83 3.22
N TRP A 476 -13.76 -12.74 2.99
CA TRP A 476 -13.17 -11.96 1.91
C TRP A 476 -13.65 -12.41 0.53
N HIS A 477 -13.96 -13.69 0.39
CA HIS A 477 -14.52 -14.25 -0.83
C HIS A 477 -15.86 -13.61 -1.18
N ARG A 478 -16.79 -13.56 -0.22
CA ARG A 478 -18.12 -12.98 -0.47
C ARG A 478 -18.05 -11.50 -0.78
N ILE A 479 -17.14 -10.76 -0.11
CA ILE A 479 -16.93 -9.35 -0.40
C ILE A 479 -16.39 -9.17 -1.83
N MET A 480 -15.39 -9.97 -2.26
CA MET A 480 -14.87 -9.93 -3.63
C MET A 480 -15.95 -10.24 -4.68
N ARG A 481 -16.86 -11.17 -4.40
CA ARG A 481 -17.96 -11.53 -5.31
C ARG A 481 -18.94 -10.38 -5.57
N GLU A 482 -19.09 -9.46 -4.61
CA GLU A 482 -19.91 -8.25 -4.78
C GLU A 482 -19.46 -7.45 -6.02
N TRP A 483 -18.14 -7.44 -6.31
CA TRP A 483 -17.58 -6.72 -7.46
C TRP A 483 -17.35 -7.60 -8.68
N VAL A 484 -16.88 -8.83 -8.50
CA VAL A 484 -16.55 -9.73 -9.61
C VAL A 484 -17.81 -10.22 -10.34
N TYR A 485 -18.87 -10.54 -9.60
CA TYR A 485 -20.10 -11.11 -10.14
C TYR A 485 -21.33 -10.20 -9.96
N ALA A 486 -21.17 -9.03 -9.35
CA ALA A 486 -22.26 -8.18 -8.93
C ALA A 486 -23.27 -8.91 -8.01
N ASP A 487 -22.76 -9.80 -7.15
CA ASP A 487 -23.56 -10.48 -6.14
C ASP A 487 -24.09 -9.46 -5.12
N PRO A 488 -25.23 -9.74 -4.46
CA PRO A 488 -25.72 -8.87 -3.40
C PRO A 488 -24.69 -8.66 -2.29
N PRO A 489 -24.68 -7.47 -1.65
CA PRO A 489 -23.78 -7.18 -0.54
C PRO A 489 -23.85 -8.25 0.56
N SER A 490 -22.69 -8.66 1.04
CA SER A 490 -22.56 -9.75 2.02
C SER A 490 -22.34 -9.25 3.46
N THR A 491 -22.12 -7.95 3.64
CA THR A 491 -21.89 -7.31 4.92
C THR A 491 -22.68 -6.00 5.04
N VAL A 492 -22.81 -5.48 6.25
CA VAL A 492 -23.46 -4.18 6.50
C VAL A 492 -22.70 -3.03 5.81
N LEU A 493 -21.36 -3.10 5.78
CA LEU A 493 -20.57 -2.12 5.06
C LEU A 493 -20.81 -2.23 3.55
N GLY A 494 -20.91 -3.45 3.01
CA GLY A 494 -21.24 -3.68 1.62
C GLY A 494 -22.60 -3.10 1.22
N GLU A 495 -23.63 -3.28 2.07
CA GLU A 495 -24.94 -2.65 1.84
C GLU A 495 -24.86 -1.13 1.82
N ALA A 496 -24.12 -0.54 2.76
CA ALA A 496 -23.96 0.90 2.86
C ALA A 496 -23.20 1.46 1.64
N GLU A 497 -22.14 0.77 1.19
CA GLU A 497 -21.36 1.10 0.01
C GLU A 497 -22.21 1.01 -1.26
N TRP A 498 -22.94 -0.10 -1.44
CA TRP A 498 -23.80 -0.31 -2.60
C TRP A 498 -24.86 0.80 -2.72
N ARG A 499 -25.58 1.12 -1.63
CA ARG A 499 -26.55 2.22 -1.61
C ARG A 499 -25.92 3.59 -1.90
N TYR A 500 -24.69 3.79 -1.45
CA TYR A 500 -23.97 5.04 -1.70
C TYR A 500 -23.65 5.22 -3.18
N PHE A 501 -23.06 4.22 -3.83
CA PHE A 501 -22.68 4.31 -5.24
C PHE A 501 -23.91 4.31 -6.16
N GLU A 502 -24.96 3.54 -5.85
CA GLU A 502 -26.22 3.55 -6.58
C GLU A 502 -26.85 4.95 -6.61
N ARG A 503 -26.98 5.60 -5.45
CA ARG A 503 -27.52 6.97 -5.36
C ARG A 503 -26.72 8.00 -6.15
N ARG A 504 -25.45 7.80 -6.31
CA ARG A 504 -24.56 8.70 -7.07
C ARG A 504 -24.50 8.38 -8.56
N GLY A 505 -25.13 7.31 -9.00
CA GLY A 505 -25.05 6.85 -10.39
C GLY A 505 -23.63 6.42 -10.79
N ILE A 506 -22.80 6.08 -9.82
CA ILE A 506 -21.46 5.53 -10.05
C ILE A 506 -21.63 4.02 -10.16
N GLY A 507 -21.71 3.53 -11.39
CA GLY A 507 -21.72 2.09 -11.64
C GLY A 507 -20.36 1.46 -11.36
N GLN A 508 -20.37 0.19 -10.98
CA GLN A 508 -19.13 -0.59 -11.01
C GLN A 508 -18.83 -1.10 -12.43
N THR A 509 -17.59 -1.47 -12.70
CA THR A 509 -17.25 -2.21 -13.92
C THR A 509 -18.17 -3.43 -14.03
N PRO A 510 -18.79 -3.69 -15.19
CA PRO A 510 -19.72 -4.80 -15.34
C PRO A 510 -19.10 -6.10 -14.82
N GLY A 511 -19.73 -6.68 -13.81
CA GLY A 511 -19.35 -7.99 -13.28
C GLY A 511 -19.64 -9.11 -14.28
N LEU A 512 -19.02 -10.23 -14.06
CA LEU A 512 -19.38 -11.46 -14.76
C LEU A 512 -20.81 -11.86 -14.33
N PRO A 513 -21.59 -12.51 -15.21
CA PRO A 513 -22.90 -13.00 -14.82
C PRO A 513 -22.76 -13.97 -13.65
N SER A 514 -23.47 -13.68 -12.53
CA SER A 514 -23.54 -14.61 -11.41
C SER A 514 -24.14 -15.93 -11.90
N ARG A 515 -23.39 -16.99 -11.75
CA ARG A 515 -23.87 -18.34 -12.01
C ARG A 515 -24.15 -18.95 -10.65
N VAL A 516 -25.42 -18.93 -10.25
CA VAL A 516 -25.95 -19.62 -9.08
C VAL A 516 -25.77 -21.13 -9.26
#